data_61b1b0d848b266193038c0bdc9303133
#
_entry.id   61b1b0d848b266193038c0bdc9303133
#
_cell.length_a   1.000
_cell.length_b   1.000
_cell.length_c   1.000
_cell.angle_alpha   90.00
_cell.angle_beta   90.00
_cell.angle_gamma   90.00
#
_symmetry.space_group_name_H-M   'P 1'
#
loop_
_entity.id
_entity.type
_entity.pdbx_description
1 polymer ?
#
loop_
_entity_poly.entity_id
_entity_poly.type
_entity_poly.pdbx_seq_one_letter_code
_entity_poly.pdbx_strand_id
1 'polypeptide(L)'
;MFYIIPVFILMPLILMGLMIFLPFIIGKRIPPSFTKEKTKILNISKDELYKLLTNYENYPFWIKYLYQVKTEKTDSGKLKIMQTYKNRKVYQELIEVRRIENNKISELSIVKVEVEGTTLWTYILEDIGDNKTKMTIKETMYIYHPYLRFMLKYILRDENGKGEFLKNIKKFIRKNNKK
;
A
#
# COMPACT_ATOMS: atom_id res chain seq x y z
N MET A 1 14.16 42.62 35.44
CA MET A 1 14.03 42.52 33.95
C MET A 1 14.80 41.35 33.33
N PHE A 2 15.56 40.54 34.09
CA PHE A 2 16.40 39.44 33.58
C PHE A 2 15.73 38.08 33.45
N TYR A 3 14.50 37.87 33.93
CA TYR A 3 13.83 36.57 33.92
C TYR A 3 12.89 36.35 32.74
N ILE A 4 12.60 37.37 31.96
CA ILE A 4 11.60 37.27 30.85
C ILE A 4 12.24 36.64 29.59
N ILE A 5 13.51 37.01 29.31
CA ILE A 5 14.25 36.50 28.12
C ILE A 5 14.42 34.99 28.14
N PRO A 6 14.86 34.32 29.24
CA PRO A 6 15.01 32.87 29.27
C PRO A 6 13.69 32.13 29.13
N VAL A 7 12.56 32.69 29.60
CA VAL A 7 11.23 32.06 29.44
C VAL A 7 10.79 32.06 27.98
N PHE A 8 11.01 33.14 27.23
CA PHE A 8 10.68 33.21 25.80
C PHE A 8 11.51 32.25 24.93
N ILE A 9 12.73 31.88 25.35
CA ILE A 9 13.57 30.92 24.66
C ILE A 9 13.26 29.48 25.14
N LEU A 10 13.08 29.30 26.44
CA LEU A 10 12.86 27.96 27.02
C LEU A 10 11.52 27.35 26.64
N MET A 11 10.45 28.15 26.55
CA MET A 11 9.11 27.70 26.23
C MET A 11 9.02 27.05 24.82
N PRO A 12 9.52 27.65 23.72
CA PRO A 12 9.52 27.01 22.41
C PRO A 12 10.40 25.76 22.34
N LEU A 13 11.51 25.71 23.09
CA LEU A 13 12.36 24.52 23.17
C LEU A 13 11.64 23.35 23.87
N ILE A 14 10.90 23.61 24.94
CA ILE A 14 10.07 22.64 25.64
C ILE A 14 8.95 22.15 24.73
N LEU A 15 8.25 23.06 24.02
CA LEU A 15 7.19 22.71 23.07
C LEU A 15 7.73 21.86 21.92
N MET A 16 8.89 22.21 21.38
CA MET A 16 9.55 21.42 20.32
C MET A 16 9.95 20.02 20.83
N GLY A 17 10.49 19.94 22.04
CA GLY A 17 10.79 18.67 22.69
C GLY A 17 9.53 17.82 22.86
N LEU A 18 8.45 18.38 23.36
CA LEU A 18 7.17 17.68 23.50
C LEU A 18 6.60 17.20 22.16
N MET A 19 6.72 17.99 21.10
CA MET A 19 6.28 17.59 19.76
C MET A 19 7.04 16.38 19.19
N ILE A 20 8.25 16.13 19.63
CA ILE A 20 9.08 14.98 19.20
C ILE A 20 8.90 13.81 20.16
N PHE A 21 9.04 14.05 21.46
CA PHE A 21 9.06 12.99 22.48
C PHE A 21 7.70 12.37 22.73
N LEU A 22 6.61 13.16 22.74
CA LEU A 22 5.28 12.66 23.02
C LEU A 22 4.80 11.67 21.93
N PRO A 23 4.91 11.99 20.62
CA PRO A 23 4.62 11.03 19.56
C PRO A 23 5.45 9.75 19.64
N PHE A 24 6.72 9.86 20.02
CA PHE A 24 7.62 8.71 20.16
C PHE A 24 7.17 7.80 21.31
N ILE A 25 6.85 8.36 22.49
CA ILE A 25 6.37 7.60 23.66
C ILE A 25 5.02 6.93 23.36
N ILE A 26 4.09 7.66 22.76
CA ILE A 26 2.79 7.11 22.35
C ILE A 26 2.98 6.01 21.29
N GLY A 27 3.87 6.25 20.33
CA GLY A 27 4.19 5.30 19.28
C GLY A 27 4.76 3.98 19.77
N LYS A 28 5.51 3.96 20.89
CA LYS A 28 5.97 2.72 21.53
C LYS A 28 4.81 1.83 22.02
N ARG A 29 3.67 2.43 22.38
CA ARG A 29 2.47 1.70 22.84
C ARG A 29 1.59 1.23 21.68
N ILE A 30 1.84 1.68 20.45
CA ILE A 30 1.13 1.24 19.26
C ILE A 30 1.74 -0.08 18.78
N PRO A 31 0.94 -1.11 18.48
CA PRO A 31 1.44 -2.36 17.91
C PRO A 31 2.30 -2.09 16.67
N PRO A 32 3.39 -2.85 16.45
CA PRO A 32 4.26 -2.68 15.31
C PRO A 32 3.59 -3.04 13.98
N SER A 33 2.48 -3.78 14.02
CA SER A 33 1.74 -4.16 12.82
C SER A 33 0.28 -3.75 12.92
N PHE A 34 -0.28 -3.32 11.81
CA PHE A 34 -1.70 -3.03 11.65
C PHE A 34 -2.16 -3.31 10.23
N THR A 35 -3.40 -3.80 10.13
CA THR A 35 -4.00 -4.19 8.85
C THR A 35 -5.17 -3.26 8.52
N LYS A 36 -5.23 -2.84 7.27
CA LYS A 36 -6.37 -2.11 6.69
C LYS A 36 -6.91 -2.91 5.51
N GLU A 37 -8.23 -3.01 5.42
CA GLU A 37 -8.91 -3.75 4.36
C GLU A 37 -9.85 -2.85 3.57
N LYS A 38 -10.02 -3.15 2.28
CA LYS A 38 -11.03 -2.53 1.43
C LYS A 38 -11.58 -3.55 0.44
N THR A 39 -12.90 -3.70 0.44
CA THR A 39 -13.58 -4.65 -0.43
C THR A 39 -14.41 -3.93 -1.49
N LYS A 40 -14.47 -4.50 -2.69
CA LYS A 40 -15.26 -4.00 -3.81
C LYS A 40 -15.72 -5.15 -4.70
N ILE A 41 -16.95 -5.06 -5.22
CA ILE A 41 -17.45 -5.94 -6.27
C ILE A 41 -17.13 -5.30 -7.62
N LEU A 42 -16.56 -6.11 -8.51
CA LEU A 42 -16.13 -5.73 -9.86
C LEU A 42 -16.87 -6.61 -10.89
N ASN A 43 -17.31 -6.02 -12.00
CA ASN A 43 -17.99 -6.72 -13.09
C ASN A 43 -16.94 -7.29 -14.07
N ILE A 44 -16.26 -8.32 -13.64
CA ILE A 44 -15.22 -9.04 -14.35
C ILE A 44 -15.08 -10.42 -13.71
N SER A 45 -14.77 -11.44 -14.50
CA SER A 45 -14.51 -12.77 -13.96
C SER A 45 -13.26 -12.82 -13.07
N LYS A 46 -13.23 -13.78 -12.15
CA LYS A 46 -12.09 -13.98 -11.25
C LYS A 46 -10.78 -14.18 -12.05
N ASP A 47 -10.84 -14.98 -13.11
CA ASP A 47 -9.65 -15.33 -13.90
C ASP A 47 -9.12 -14.16 -14.72
N GLU A 48 -10.01 -13.35 -15.29
CA GLU A 48 -9.62 -12.13 -16.00
C GLU A 48 -9.04 -11.08 -15.04
N LEU A 49 -9.64 -10.92 -13.86
CA LEU A 49 -9.13 -10.02 -12.83
C LEU A 49 -7.77 -10.49 -12.32
N TYR A 50 -7.60 -11.80 -12.12
CA TYR A 50 -6.33 -12.38 -11.73
C TYR A 50 -5.24 -12.13 -12.80
N LYS A 51 -5.54 -12.36 -14.07
CA LYS A 51 -4.64 -12.05 -15.19
C LYS A 51 -4.28 -10.55 -15.24
N LEU A 52 -5.25 -9.67 -15.00
CA LEU A 52 -5.00 -8.23 -14.95
C LEU A 52 -4.05 -7.84 -13.81
N LEU A 53 -4.21 -8.45 -12.64
CA LEU A 53 -3.38 -8.16 -11.45
C LEU A 53 -1.99 -8.79 -11.52
N THR A 54 -1.82 -9.89 -12.25
CA THR A 54 -0.51 -10.56 -12.39
C THR A 54 0.28 -10.09 -13.60
N ASN A 55 -0.32 -9.37 -14.52
CA ASN A 55 0.36 -8.77 -15.65
C ASN A 55 0.89 -7.37 -15.27
N TYR A 56 1.97 -7.36 -14.52
CA TYR A 56 2.56 -6.13 -13.95
C TYR A 56 3.03 -5.14 -15.00
N GLU A 57 3.55 -5.60 -16.14
CA GLU A 57 4.04 -4.75 -17.23
C GLU A 57 2.91 -3.93 -17.85
N ASN A 58 1.68 -4.40 -17.76
CA ASN A 58 0.50 -3.69 -18.23
C ASN A 58 -0.06 -2.67 -17.22
N TYR A 59 0.48 -2.56 -16.02
CA TYR A 59 0.02 -1.61 -15.00
C TYR A 59 0.00 -0.14 -15.49
N PRO A 60 0.98 0.36 -16.27
CA PRO A 60 0.93 1.73 -16.78
C PRO A 60 -0.28 2.06 -17.66
N PHE A 61 -0.92 1.06 -18.29
CA PHE A 61 -2.11 1.27 -19.12
C PHE A 61 -3.36 1.65 -18.31
N TRP A 62 -3.42 1.26 -17.04
CA TRP A 62 -4.59 1.51 -16.20
C TRP A 62 -4.28 2.21 -14.87
N ILE A 63 -3.03 2.23 -14.42
CA ILE A 63 -2.57 3.02 -13.27
C ILE A 63 -1.95 4.33 -13.77
N LYS A 64 -2.67 5.42 -13.60
CA LYS A 64 -2.35 6.71 -14.20
C LYS A 64 -1.00 7.32 -13.81
N TYR A 65 -0.54 7.07 -12.59
CA TYR A 65 0.70 7.64 -12.05
C TYR A 65 1.94 6.82 -12.40
N LEU A 66 1.78 5.60 -12.90
CA LEU A 66 2.89 4.78 -13.38
C LEU A 66 3.27 5.16 -14.82
N TYR A 67 4.57 5.23 -15.05
CA TYR A 67 5.16 5.44 -16.38
C TYR A 67 5.58 4.11 -17.00
N GLN A 68 6.29 3.27 -16.22
CA GLN A 68 6.82 1.99 -16.66
C GLN A 68 6.88 1.02 -15.50
N VAL A 69 6.66 -0.25 -15.80
CA VAL A 69 6.93 -1.37 -14.91
C VAL A 69 7.83 -2.35 -15.64
N LYS A 70 8.90 -2.81 -14.99
CA LYS A 70 9.77 -3.88 -15.45
C LYS A 70 9.75 -5.01 -14.44
N THR A 71 9.74 -6.23 -14.92
CA THR A 71 9.79 -7.43 -14.09
C THR A 71 11.10 -8.18 -14.34
N GLU A 72 11.71 -8.68 -13.29
CA GLU A 72 12.93 -9.45 -13.32
C GLU A 72 12.81 -10.63 -12.35
N LYS A 73 13.29 -11.81 -12.76
CA LYS A 73 13.41 -12.95 -11.84
C LYS A 73 14.75 -12.87 -11.13
N THR A 74 14.72 -12.97 -9.80
CA THR A 74 15.93 -13.09 -8.98
C THR A 74 16.51 -14.49 -9.08
N ASP A 75 17.78 -14.67 -8.70
CA ASP A 75 18.44 -15.97 -8.63
C ASP A 75 17.69 -16.98 -7.72
N SER A 76 16.97 -16.47 -6.73
CA SER A 76 16.11 -17.28 -5.84
C SER A 76 14.74 -17.62 -6.45
N GLY A 77 14.48 -17.27 -7.72
CA GLY A 77 13.21 -17.51 -8.41
C GLY A 77 12.07 -16.56 -8.02
N LYS A 78 12.33 -15.59 -7.15
CA LYS A 78 11.35 -14.55 -6.78
C LYS A 78 11.22 -13.50 -7.89
N LEU A 79 10.03 -12.95 -8.05
CA LEU A 79 9.79 -11.86 -8.99
C LEU A 79 10.13 -10.51 -8.35
N LYS A 80 11.03 -9.77 -8.98
CA LYS A 80 11.34 -8.38 -8.62
C LYS A 80 10.61 -7.46 -9.59
N ILE A 81 9.89 -6.47 -9.05
CA ILE A 81 9.19 -5.47 -9.85
C ILE A 81 9.85 -4.12 -9.62
N MET A 82 10.20 -3.46 -10.70
CA MET A 82 10.68 -2.08 -10.71
C MET A 82 9.60 -1.20 -11.31
N GLN A 83 9.08 -0.27 -10.49
CA GLN A 83 8.06 0.67 -10.89
C GLN A 83 8.67 2.05 -11.07
N THR A 84 8.53 2.63 -12.26
CA THR A 84 8.90 4.02 -12.53
C THR A 84 7.65 4.86 -12.55
N TYR A 85 7.60 5.87 -11.71
CA TYR A 85 6.49 6.82 -11.64
C TYR A 85 6.69 7.98 -12.63
N LYS A 86 5.63 8.70 -12.97
CA LYS A 86 5.68 9.84 -13.90
C LYS A 86 6.60 10.97 -13.42
N ASN A 87 6.83 11.09 -12.12
CA ASN A 87 7.81 12.01 -11.55
C ASN A 87 9.26 11.49 -11.60
N ARG A 88 9.52 10.39 -12.36
CA ARG A 88 10.80 9.71 -12.52
C ARG A 88 11.36 9.08 -11.24
N LYS A 89 10.61 8.99 -10.17
CA LYS A 89 11.01 8.20 -9.00
C LYS A 89 10.86 6.72 -9.32
N VAL A 90 11.91 5.97 -9.05
CA VAL A 90 11.97 4.52 -9.24
C VAL A 90 11.83 3.86 -7.88
N TYR A 91 10.88 2.96 -7.77
CA TYR A 91 10.69 2.11 -6.59
C TYR A 91 10.91 0.66 -6.99
N GLN A 92 11.68 -0.05 -6.17
CA GLN A 92 11.87 -1.48 -6.31
C GLN A 92 10.98 -2.18 -5.29
N GLU A 93 10.18 -3.12 -5.77
CA GLU A 93 9.32 -3.95 -4.91
C GLU A 93 9.75 -5.39 -5.10
N LEU A 94 10.05 -6.07 -4.00
CA LEU A 94 10.24 -7.53 -4.00
C LEU A 94 8.86 -8.15 -3.86
N ILE A 95 8.44 -8.86 -4.92
CA ILE A 95 7.16 -9.54 -4.92
C ILE A 95 7.42 -11.02 -4.68
N GLU A 96 6.95 -11.50 -3.55
CA GLU A 96 6.73 -12.91 -3.35
C GLU A 96 5.28 -13.23 -3.74
N VAL A 97 5.11 -13.82 -4.92
CA VAL A 97 3.79 -14.25 -5.36
C VAL A 97 3.45 -15.55 -4.63
N ARG A 98 2.71 -15.46 -3.55
CA ARG A 98 2.01 -16.60 -2.99
C ARG A 98 0.68 -16.74 -3.70
N ARG A 99 0.55 -17.79 -4.50
CA ARG A 99 -0.72 -18.16 -5.12
C ARG A 99 -1.37 -19.23 -4.27
N ILE A 100 -2.47 -18.89 -3.62
CA ILE A 100 -3.35 -19.86 -3.00
C ILE A 100 -4.63 -19.87 -3.84
N GLU A 101 -4.91 -20.99 -4.50
CA GLU A 101 -6.13 -21.17 -5.26
C GLU A 101 -6.96 -22.30 -4.67
N ASN A 102 -8.25 -22.00 -4.50
CA ASN A 102 -9.30 -23.00 -4.41
C ASN A 102 -10.38 -22.65 -5.46
N ASN A 103 -11.41 -23.49 -5.64
CA ASN A 103 -12.39 -23.37 -6.71
C ASN A 103 -13.02 -21.97 -6.88
N LYS A 104 -12.99 -21.11 -5.85
CA LYS A 104 -13.63 -19.77 -5.88
C LYS A 104 -12.72 -18.64 -5.45
N ILE A 105 -11.61 -18.92 -4.77
CA ILE A 105 -10.75 -17.90 -4.16
C ILE A 105 -9.35 -17.98 -4.76
N SER A 106 -8.81 -16.84 -5.21
CA SER A 106 -7.41 -16.66 -5.57
C SER A 106 -6.80 -15.60 -4.68
N GLU A 107 -5.66 -15.90 -4.06
CA GLU A 107 -4.90 -14.98 -3.22
C GLU A 107 -3.56 -14.66 -3.86
N LEU A 108 -3.23 -13.38 -3.95
CA LEU A 108 -1.98 -12.86 -4.48
C LEU A 108 -1.37 -11.90 -3.47
N SER A 109 -0.17 -12.16 -3.01
CA SER A 109 0.53 -11.32 -2.04
C SER A 109 1.73 -10.62 -2.63
N ILE A 110 1.87 -9.34 -2.34
CA ILE A 110 2.98 -8.48 -2.74
C ILE A 110 3.62 -7.91 -1.48
N VAL A 111 4.92 -8.14 -1.32
CA VAL A 111 5.70 -7.64 -0.18
C VAL A 111 6.58 -6.48 -0.64
N LYS A 112 6.38 -5.33 -0.03
CA LYS A 112 7.23 -4.15 -0.21
C LYS A 112 8.07 -3.95 1.04
N VAL A 113 9.39 -3.99 0.88
CA VAL A 113 10.33 -3.75 1.97
C VAL A 113 10.85 -2.32 1.85
N GLU A 114 10.68 -1.54 2.92
CA GLU A 114 11.18 -0.16 3.05
C GLU A 114 12.13 -0.07 4.26
N VAL A 115 12.96 0.96 4.29
CA VAL A 115 13.94 1.16 5.38
C VAL A 115 13.27 1.19 6.76
N GLU A 116 12.08 1.76 6.86
CA GLU A 116 11.34 1.97 8.11
C GLU A 116 10.27 0.89 8.38
N GLY A 117 10.16 -0.11 7.51
CA GLY A 117 9.18 -1.16 7.69
C GLY A 117 8.97 -2.07 6.49
N THR A 118 7.90 -2.85 6.58
CA THR A 118 7.48 -3.76 5.51
C THR A 118 5.98 -3.62 5.31
N THR A 119 5.55 -3.55 4.06
CA THR A 119 4.13 -3.55 3.71
C THR A 119 3.82 -4.80 2.90
N LEU A 120 2.83 -5.56 3.37
CA LEU A 120 2.29 -6.72 2.67
C LEU A 120 0.93 -6.34 2.08
N TRP A 121 0.82 -6.36 0.76
CA TRP A 121 -0.45 -6.22 0.06
C TRP A 121 -0.94 -7.60 -0.37
N THR A 122 -2.15 -7.95 0.05
CA THR A 122 -2.81 -9.20 -0.33
C THR A 122 -4.11 -8.88 -1.05
N TYR A 123 -4.28 -9.44 -2.24
CA TYR A 123 -5.51 -9.38 -3.03
C TYR A 123 -6.23 -10.72 -2.90
N ILE A 124 -7.43 -10.70 -2.36
CA ILE A 124 -8.29 -11.86 -2.25
C ILE A 124 -9.41 -11.70 -3.28
N LEU A 125 -9.50 -12.66 -4.20
CA LEU A 125 -10.46 -12.67 -5.30
C LEU A 125 -11.43 -13.81 -5.09
N GLU A 126 -12.69 -13.48 -4.84
CA GLU A 126 -13.78 -14.44 -4.64
C GLU A 126 -14.77 -14.35 -5.81
N ASP A 127 -14.96 -15.46 -6.51
CA ASP A 127 -15.98 -15.56 -7.54
C ASP A 127 -17.37 -15.59 -6.90
N ILE A 128 -18.22 -14.64 -7.26
CA ILE A 128 -19.60 -14.52 -6.74
C ILE A 128 -20.67 -14.82 -7.80
N GLY A 129 -20.26 -15.35 -8.95
CA GLY A 129 -21.16 -15.64 -10.07
C GLY A 129 -21.44 -14.43 -10.97
N ASP A 130 -22.22 -14.63 -12.04
CA ASP A 130 -22.63 -13.59 -13.00
C ASP A 130 -21.49 -12.75 -13.58
N ASN A 131 -20.34 -13.34 -13.83
CA ASN A 131 -19.13 -12.64 -14.27
C ASN A 131 -18.73 -11.50 -13.33
N LYS A 132 -18.88 -11.72 -12.02
CA LYS A 132 -18.54 -10.76 -10.97
C LYS A 132 -17.55 -11.36 -9.99
N THR A 133 -16.62 -10.53 -9.56
CA THR A 133 -15.61 -10.87 -8.55
C THR A 133 -15.69 -9.92 -7.38
N LYS A 134 -15.75 -10.47 -6.17
CA LYS A 134 -15.54 -9.72 -4.94
C LYS A 134 -14.02 -9.66 -4.69
N MET A 135 -13.46 -8.47 -4.77
CA MET A 135 -12.05 -8.21 -4.52
C MET A 135 -11.86 -7.56 -3.17
N THR A 136 -11.07 -8.17 -2.30
CA THR A 136 -10.63 -7.59 -1.03
C THR A 136 -9.14 -7.27 -1.11
N ILE A 137 -8.78 -6.03 -0.86
CA ILE A 137 -7.39 -5.59 -0.71
C ILE A 137 -7.10 -5.48 0.77
N LYS A 138 -6.14 -6.26 1.21
CA LYS A 138 -5.60 -6.31 2.57
C LYS A 138 -4.21 -5.70 2.56
N GLU A 139 -3.98 -4.64 3.33
CA GLU A 139 -2.66 -4.05 3.50
C GLU A 139 -2.24 -4.19 4.95
N THR A 140 -1.22 -5.01 5.19
CA THR A 140 -0.61 -5.18 6.51
C THR A 140 0.73 -4.45 6.52
N MET A 141 0.83 -3.44 7.37
CA MET A 141 2.05 -2.65 7.54
C MET A 141 2.76 -3.09 8.82
N TYR A 142 4.07 -3.31 8.72
CA TYR A 142 4.98 -3.57 9.83
C TYR A 142 5.91 -2.37 9.95
N ILE A 143 5.71 -1.52 10.95
CA ILE A 143 6.46 -0.27 11.13
C ILE A 143 7.38 -0.41 12.35
N TYR A 144 8.68 -0.31 12.12
CA TYR A 144 9.67 -0.50 13.19
C TYR A 144 9.80 0.75 14.07
N HIS A 145 9.79 1.93 13.48
CA HIS A 145 10.03 3.18 14.20
C HIS A 145 8.77 3.67 14.93
N PRO A 146 8.83 3.89 16.28
CA PRO A 146 7.66 4.29 17.07
C PRO A 146 7.01 5.61 16.62
N TYR A 147 7.81 6.61 16.27
CA TYR A 147 7.32 7.90 15.80
C TYR A 147 6.46 7.74 14.52
N LEU A 148 6.90 6.90 13.59
CA LEU A 148 6.14 6.62 12.36
C LEU A 148 4.84 5.87 12.65
N ARG A 149 4.81 4.97 13.65
CA ARG A 149 3.56 4.32 14.08
C ARG A 149 2.54 5.37 14.53
N PHE A 150 2.98 6.36 15.32
CA PHE A 150 2.12 7.46 15.74
C PHE A 150 1.62 8.27 14.55
N MET A 151 2.52 8.68 13.66
CA MET A 151 2.19 9.47 12.48
C MET A 151 1.17 8.77 11.58
N LEU A 152 1.40 7.49 11.26
CA LEU A 152 0.51 6.70 10.40
C LEU A 152 -0.85 6.40 11.05
N LYS A 153 -0.91 6.29 12.37
CA LYS A 153 -2.17 6.02 13.09
C LYS A 153 -3.04 7.26 13.24
N TYR A 154 -2.43 8.41 13.55
CA TYR A 154 -3.18 9.60 13.98
C TYR A 154 -3.16 10.76 12.98
N ILE A 155 -2.11 10.88 12.17
CA ILE A 155 -1.89 12.03 11.27
C ILE A 155 -2.00 11.63 9.81
N LEU A 156 -1.23 10.64 9.37
CA LEU A 156 -1.17 10.20 7.99
C LEU A 156 -2.21 9.08 7.76
N ARG A 157 -3.48 9.45 7.71
CA ARG A 157 -4.55 8.52 7.34
C ARG A 157 -4.52 8.28 5.83
N ASP A 158 -3.62 7.42 5.35
CA ASP A 158 -3.62 7.05 3.92
C ASP A 158 -4.77 6.05 3.63
N GLU A 159 -5.94 6.60 3.40
CA GLU A 159 -7.08 5.86 2.82
C GLU A 159 -7.05 5.89 1.28
N ASN A 160 -6.20 6.72 0.68
CA ASN A 160 -6.29 7.06 -0.74
C ASN A 160 -5.68 6.01 -1.66
N GLY A 161 -4.58 5.35 -1.28
CA GLY A 161 -3.87 4.40 -2.15
C GLY A 161 -4.74 3.24 -2.62
N LYS A 162 -5.38 2.51 -1.70
CA LYS A 162 -6.30 1.40 -2.04
C LYS A 162 -7.55 1.86 -2.79
N GLY A 163 -8.05 3.02 -2.42
CA GLY A 163 -9.21 3.63 -3.07
C GLY A 163 -8.91 4.02 -4.51
N GLU A 164 -7.77 4.63 -4.75
CA GLU A 164 -7.34 5.02 -6.09
C GLU A 164 -7.04 3.81 -6.97
N PHE A 165 -6.37 2.80 -6.44
CA PHE A 165 -6.11 1.54 -7.13
C PHE A 165 -7.42 0.88 -7.60
N LEU A 166 -8.40 0.71 -6.70
CA LEU A 166 -9.72 0.15 -7.04
C LEU A 166 -10.48 1.03 -8.05
N LYS A 167 -10.34 2.35 -7.98
CA LYS A 167 -10.94 3.29 -8.94
C LYS A 167 -10.33 3.12 -10.33
N ASN A 168 -9.02 2.94 -10.42
CA ASN A 168 -8.32 2.71 -11.68
C ASN A 168 -8.74 1.39 -12.32
N ILE A 169 -8.78 0.29 -11.56
CA ILE A 169 -9.28 -1.01 -12.03
C ILE A 169 -10.72 -0.87 -12.56
N LYS A 170 -11.61 -0.30 -11.76
CA LYS A 170 -13.02 -0.14 -12.16
C LYS A 170 -13.17 0.66 -13.44
N LYS A 171 -12.37 1.71 -13.62
CA LYS A 171 -12.37 2.52 -14.84
C LYS A 171 -11.88 1.72 -16.06
N PHE A 172 -10.83 0.92 -15.88
CA PHE A 172 -10.28 0.06 -16.93
C PHE A 172 -11.30 -0.99 -17.38
N ILE A 173 -11.92 -1.72 -16.45
CA ILE A 173 -12.96 -2.70 -16.73
C ILE A 173 -14.11 -2.07 -17.50
N ARG A 174 -14.62 -0.92 -17.05
CA ARG A 174 -15.73 -0.23 -17.74
C ARG A 174 -15.39 0.20 -19.17
N LYS A 175 -14.13 0.55 -19.42
CA LYS A 175 -13.69 0.94 -20.76
C LYS A 175 -13.63 -0.26 -21.72
N ASN A 176 -13.23 -1.42 -21.20
CA ASN A 176 -13.10 -2.64 -22.01
C ASN A 176 -14.44 -3.33 -22.25
N ASN A 177 -15.37 -3.28 -21.28
CA ASN A 177 -16.74 -3.84 -21.44
C ASN A 177 -17.65 -2.99 -22.37
N LYS A 178 -17.19 -1.82 -22.85
CA LYS A 178 -17.93 -0.99 -23.81
C LYS A 178 -17.46 -1.18 -25.26
N LYS A 179 -16.44 -2.00 -25.47
CA LYS A 179 -15.98 -2.44 -26.80
C LYS A 179 -16.56 -3.80 -27.15
#